data_940ed1fb43e09a11b3613f12d5ac16f7
#
_entry.id   940ed1fb43e09a11b3613f12d5ac16f7
#
_cell.length_a   1.000
_cell.length_b   1.000
_cell.length_c   1.000
_cell.angle_alpha   90.00
_cell.angle_beta   90.00
_cell.angle_gamma   90.00
#
_symmetry.space_group_name_H-M   'P 1'
#
loop_
_entity.id
_entity.type
_entity.pdbx_description
1 polymer ?
#
loop_
_entity_poly.entity_id
_entity_poly.type
_entity_poly.pdbx_seq_one_letter_code
_entity_poly.pdbx_strand_id
1 'polypeptide(L)'
;KKYKDMITIIAPRHIDRVQRIKLMSDNMNFNVQILKKNEKIIKGKEIIIINSFGILQEYFKCAKSVFIGKSLIKKLENDGGQNPIDAAKLGCKIYHGPYVYNFKEIYNILNKKKISKKVKNIKDLSSNLIKDLKNVKKKQNQITKGFNNLGKKTLIATMKDINNFISNEI
;
A
#
# COMPACT_ATOMS: atom_id res chain seq x y z
N LYS A 1 8.94 21.13 1.84
CA LYS A 1 9.82 21.05 3.04
C LYS A 1 9.13 21.43 4.38
N LYS A 2 7.82 21.32 4.45
CA LYS A 2 7.03 21.66 5.65
C LYS A 2 7.14 20.60 6.78
N TYR A 3 7.59 19.38 6.46
CA TYR A 3 7.64 18.24 7.39
C TYR A 3 9.03 17.61 7.30
N LYS A 4 9.98 18.12 8.11
CA LYS A 4 11.40 17.72 8.09
C LYS A 4 11.64 16.25 8.50
N ASP A 5 10.73 15.66 9.29
CA ASP A 5 10.86 14.30 9.83
C ASP A 5 10.06 13.25 9.04
N MET A 6 9.54 13.63 7.88
CA MET A 6 8.79 12.72 7.01
C MET A 6 9.70 12.07 5.98
N ILE A 7 9.68 10.74 5.94
CA ILE A 7 10.31 9.97 4.87
C ILE A 7 9.20 9.42 3.96
N THR A 8 9.34 9.62 2.66
CA THR A 8 8.49 9.01 1.65
C THR A 8 9.19 7.79 1.07
N ILE A 9 8.57 6.61 1.17
CA ILE A 9 9.11 5.39 0.57
C ILE A 9 8.34 5.11 -0.72
N ILE A 10 9.06 4.99 -1.83
CA ILE A 10 8.53 4.64 -3.15
C ILE A 10 8.99 3.24 -3.48
N ALA A 11 8.05 2.30 -3.61
CA ALA A 11 8.32 0.94 -4.05
C ALA A 11 7.71 0.74 -5.45
N PRO A 12 8.47 0.92 -6.52
CA PRO A 12 7.99 0.69 -7.86
C PRO A 12 7.77 -0.81 -8.11
N ARG A 13 6.68 -1.16 -8.81
CA ARG A 13 6.43 -2.56 -9.20
C ARG A 13 7.53 -3.11 -10.10
N HIS A 14 8.09 -2.26 -10.96
CA HIS A 14 9.15 -2.58 -11.91
C HIS A 14 10.40 -1.81 -11.50
N ILE A 15 11.46 -2.50 -11.16
CA ILE A 15 12.71 -1.93 -10.66
C ILE A 15 13.50 -1.17 -11.74
N ASP A 16 13.26 -1.46 -13.03
CA ASP A 16 13.80 -0.70 -14.16
C ASP A 16 13.41 0.79 -14.11
N ARG A 17 12.31 1.12 -13.43
CA ARG A 17 11.84 2.50 -13.28
C ARG A 17 12.54 3.29 -12.18
N VAL A 18 13.37 2.66 -11.36
CA VAL A 18 14.01 3.28 -10.18
C VAL A 18 14.84 4.50 -10.56
N GLN A 19 15.67 4.41 -11.61
CA GLN A 19 16.52 5.52 -12.04
C GLN A 19 15.70 6.71 -12.56
N ARG A 20 14.62 6.43 -13.29
CA ARG A 20 13.72 7.48 -13.77
C ARG A 20 13.02 8.19 -12.61
N ILE A 21 12.55 7.44 -11.61
CA ILE A 21 11.91 8.02 -10.42
C ILE A 21 12.91 8.87 -9.64
N LYS A 22 14.17 8.39 -9.51
CA LYS A 22 15.24 9.15 -8.87
C LYS A 22 15.45 10.49 -9.57
N LEU A 23 15.67 10.46 -10.89
CA LEU A 23 15.90 11.68 -11.68
C LEU A 23 14.74 12.68 -11.53
N MET A 24 13.49 12.20 -11.60
CA MET A 24 12.32 13.07 -11.38
C MET A 24 12.30 13.70 -9.98
N SER A 25 12.71 12.94 -8.97
CA SER A 25 12.73 13.43 -7.58
C SER A 25 13.89 14.40 -7.34
N ASP A 26 15.05 14.16 -7.93
CA ASP A 26 16.20 15.06 -7.88
C ASP A 26 15.88 16.40 -8.56
N ASN A 27 15.20 16.38 -9.73
CA ASN A 27 14.75 17.59 -10.42
C ASN A 27 13.72 18.42 -9.60
N MET A 28 13.06 17.79 -8.64
CA MET A 28 12.19 18.46 -7.68
C MET A 28 12.93 18.90 -6.40
N ASN A 29 14.26 18.82 -6.38
CA ASN A 29 15.13 19.16 -5.26
C ASN A 29 14.85 18.36 -3.97
N PHE A 30 14.48 17.08 -4.10
CA PHE A 30 14.40 16.15 -2.97
C PHE A 30 15.72 15.44 -2.75
N ASN A 31 16.05 15.19 -1.48
CA ASN A 31 17.20 14.39 -1.11
C ASN A 31 16.85 12.90 -1.17
N VAL A 32 17.33 12.22 -2.22
CA VAL A 32 16.90 10.86 -2.59
C VAL A 32 17.95 9.82 -2.25
N GLN A 33 17.52 8.63 -1.84
CA GLN A 33 18.35 7.43 -1.79
C GLN A 33 17.64 6.31 -2.56
N ILE A 34 18.38 5.65 -3.46
CA ILE A 34 17.99 4.31 -3.95
C ILE A 34 18.48 3.32 -2.90
N LEU A 35 17.59 2.46 -2.43
CA LEU A 35 17.87 1.49 -1.39
C LEU A 35 17.86 0.08 -1.96
N LYS A 36 18.99 -0.60 -1.93
CA LYS A 36 19.13 -2.02 -2.30
C LYS A 36 18.85 -2.91 -1.08
N LYS A 37 18.71 -4.19 -1.32
CA LYS A 37 18.55 -5.19 -0.26
C LYS A 37 19.77 -5.13 0.69
N ASN A 38 19.50 -5.16 1.99
CA ASN A 38 20.49 -5.08 3.09
C ASN A 38 21.20 -3.74 3.27
N GLU A 39 20.87 -2.70 2.51
CA GLU A 39 21.38 -1.36 2.76
C GLU A 39 20.57 -0.66 3.87
N LYS A 40 21.23 0.27 4.58
CA LYS A 40 20.59 1.09 5.60
C LYS A 40 20.11 2.42 5.03
N ILE A 41 19.02 2.92 5.58
CA ILE A 41 18.52 4.26 5.27
C ILE A 41 19.50 5.29 5.85
N ILE A 42 19.96 6.20 5.01
CA ILE A 42 20.86 7.30 5.39
C ILE A 42 20.02 8.41 6.00
N LYS A 43 20.48 8.93 7.15
CA LYS A 43 19.82 10.05 7.83
C LYS A 43 19.74 11.28 6.92
N GLY A 44 18.61 11.99 6.96
CA GLY A 44 18.41 13.22 6.18
C GLY A 44 17.88 13.00 4.76
N LYS A 45 17.63 11.74 4.36
CA LYS A 45 16.94 11.46 3.10
C LYS A 45 15.45 11.71 3.22
N GLU A 46 14.85 12.34 2.19
CA GLU A 46 13.42 12.68 2.12
C GLU A 46 12.63 11.62 1.34
N ILE A 47 13.27 11.04 0.32
CA ILE A 47 12.68 9.98 -0.52
C ILE A 47 13.61 8.77 -0.55
N ILE A 48 13.04 7.62 -0.26
CA ILE A 48 13.72 6.33 -0.38
C ILE A 48 13.04 5.55 -1.52
N ILE A 49 13.80 5.18 -2.54
CA ILE A 49 13.29 4.38 -3.65
C ILE A 49 13.80 2.95 -3.49
N ILE A 50 12.88 2.02 -3.35
CA ILE A 50 13.22 0.61 -3.15
C ILE A 50 13.65 -0.01 -4.48
N ASN A 51 14.85 -0.60 -4.50
CA ASN A 51 15.42 -1.30 -5.65
C ASN A 51 15.65 -2.79 -5.31
N SER A 52 14.58 -3.46 -4.84
CA SER A 52 14.61 -4.89 -4.53
C SER A 52 13.19 -5.43 -4.41
N PHE A 53 13.05 -6.74 -4.60
CA PHE A 53 11.79 -7.46 -4.41
C PHE A 53 11.70 -8.11 -3.02
N GLY A 54 10.48 -8.41 -2.56
CA GLY A 54 10.21 -9.25 -1.38
C GLY A 54 10.31 -8.56 -0.02
N ILE A 55 10.72 -7.30 0.05
CA ILE A 55 10.95 -6.58 1.32
C ILE A 55 9.86 -5.55 1.67
N LEU A 56 8.81 -5.45 0.86
CA LEU A 56 7.79 -4.40 1.02
C LEU A 56 7.06 -4.48 2.37
N GLN A 57 6.86 -5.69 2.90
CA GLN A 57 6.21 -5.89 4.19
C GLN A 57 6.96 -5.24 5.35
N GLU A 58 8.30 -5.20 5.31
CA GLU A 58 9.09 -4.53 6.34
C GLU A 58 8.78 -3.03 6.41
N TYR A 59 8.58 -2.40 5.25
CA TYR A 59 8.20 -0.98 5.20
C TYR A 59 6.76 -0.75 5.64
N PHE A 60 5.83 -1.67 5.37
CA PHE A 60 4.47 -1.58 5.88
C PHE A 60 4.41 -1.66 7.41
N LYS A 61 5.31 -2.39 8.05
CA LYS A 61 5.41 -2.41 9.52
C LYS A 61 5.67 -1.02 10.11
N CYS A 62 6.41 -0.18 9.41
CA CYS A 62 6.78 1.18 9.84
C CYS A 62 5.89 2.27 9.24
N ALA A 63 5.22 2.00 8.11
CA ALA A 63 4.43 2.99 7.39
C ALA A 63 3.19 3.42 8.18
N LYS A 64 2.93 4.72 8.25
CA LYS A 64 1.73 5.30 8.85
C LYS A 64 0.56 5.28 7.86
N SER A 65 0.83 5.68 6.63
CA SER A 65 -0.13 5.74 5.54
C SER A 65 0.50 5.18 4.27
N VAL A 66 -0.29 4.48 3.47
CA VAL A 66 0.14 3.87 2.22
C VAL A 66 -0.80 4.30 1.11
N PHE A 67 -0.26 4.85 0.03
CA PHE A 67 -1.00 5.05 -1.20
C PHE A 67 -0.73 3.90 -2.16
N ILE A 68 -1.79 3.23 -2.57
CA ILE A 68 -1.70 2.11 -3.52
C ILE A 68 -1.75 2.64 -4.95
N GLY A 69 -0.67 2.44 -5.69
CA GLY A 69 -0.48 2.93 -7.05
C GLY A 69 -1.43 2.32 -8.09
N LYS A 70 -1.35 2.80 -9.33
CA LYS A 70 -2.22 2.44 -10.47
C LYS A 70 -3.71 2.75 -10.30
N SER A 71 -4.10 3.43 -9.26
CA SER A 71 -5.51 3.60 -8.88
C SER A 71 -6.09 4.99 -9.17
N LEU A 72 -5.25 5.99 -9.52
CA LEU A 72 -5.67 7.37 -9.83
C LEU A 72 -5.65 7.69 -11.33
N ILE A 73 -5.08 6.84 -12.16
CA ILE A 73 -4.88 7.10 -13.59
C ILE A 73 -6.02 6.46 -14.37
N LYS A 74 -6.89 7.27 -14.99
CA LYS A 74 -8.05 6.81 -15.77
C LYS A 74 -7.67 5.84 -16.90
N LYS A 75 -6.56 6.07 -17.58
CA LYS A 75 -6.05 5.19 -18.64
C LYS A 75 -5.81 3.73 -18.16
N LEU A 76 -5.71 3.51 -16.85
CA LEU A 76 -5.49 2.21 -16.23
C LEU A 76 -6.75 1.67 -15.52
N GLU A 77 -7.95 2.14 -15.88
CA GLU A 77 -9.18 1.77 -15.17
C GLU A 77 -9.48 0.27 -15.21
N ASN A 78 -9.19 -0.39 -16.31
CA ASN A 78 -9.43 -1.84 -16.50
C ASN A 78 -8.29 -2.74 -15.99
N ASP A 79 -7.16 -2.14 -15.58
CA ASP A 79 -5.97 -2.83 -15.04
C ASP A 79 -5.52 -2.17 -13.72
N GLY A 80 -6.40 -1.37 -13.12
CA GLY A 80 -6.08 -0.51 -12.00
C GLY A 80 -6.02 -1.23 -10.67
N GLY A 81 -5.25 -0.59 -9.77
CA GLY A 81 -5.07 -1.04 -8.41
C GLY A 81 -3.99 -2.11 -8.24
N GLN A 82 -3.34 -2.07 -7.09
CA GLN A 82 -2.45 -3.12 -6.61
C GLN A 82 -3.10 -3.76 -5.38
N ASN A 83 -2.59 -4.93 -4.98
CA ASN A 83 -3.10 -5.66 -3.83
C ASN A 83 -2.92 -4.85 -2.52
N PRO A 84 -3.99 -4.49 -1.79
CA PRO A 84 -3.90 -3.76 -0.54
C PRO A 84 -3.78 -4.67 0.69
N ILE A 85 -3.83 -5.99 0.54
CA ILE A 85 -4.01 -6.95 1.65
C ILE A 85 -2.85 -6.87 2.64
N ASP A 86 -1.61 -6.86 2.18
CA ASP A 86 -0.45 -6.84 3.06
C ASP A 86 -0.37 -5.55 3.87
N ALA A 87 -0.64 -4.41 3.25
CA ALA A 87 -0.70 -3.14 3.95
C ALA A 87 -1.84 -3.12 4.99
N ALA A 88 -3.00 -3.69 4.65
CA ALA A 88 -4.13 -3.80 5.56
C ALA A 88 -3.82 -4.72 6.76
N LYS A 89 -3.24 -5.89 6.51
CA LYS A 89 -2.83 -6.84 7.57
C LYS A 89 -1.84 -6.23 8.55
N LEU A 90 -0.96 -5.36 8.08
CA LEU A 90 0.05 -4.68 8.89
C LEU A 90 -0.46 -3.37 9.51
N GLY A 91 -1.76 -3.08 9.44
CA GLY A 91 -2.41 -1.96 10.13
C GLY A 91 -2.13 -0.59 9.51
N CYS A 92 -1.71 -0.54 8.24
CA CYS A 92 -1.54 0.72 7.54
C CYS A 92 -2.88 1.36 7.21
N LYS A 93 -2.96 2.68 7.27
CA LYS A 93 -4.05 3.43 6.67
C LYS A 93 -3.83 3.49 5.17
N ILE A 94 -4.79 3.02 4.40
CA ILE A 94 -4.64 2.85 2.96
C ILE A 94 -5.41 3.94 2.22
N TYR A 95 -4.75 4.53 1.22
CA TYR A 95 -5.36 5.43 0.26
C TYR A 95 -5.31 4.82 -1.13
N HIS A 96 -6.39 4.96 -1.90
CA HIS A 96 -6.47 4.51 -3.28
C HIS A 96 -7.35 5.44 -4.11
N GLY A 97 -7.12 5.49 -5.42
CA GLY A 97 -7.98 6.18 -6.36
C GLY A 97 -9.24 5.39 -6.71
N PRO A 98 -10.04 5.87 -7.67
CA PRO A 98 -11.27 5.20 -8.09
C PRO A 98 -11.03 3.92 -8.90
N TYR A 99 -9.86 3.76 -9.51
CA TYR A 99 -9.58 2.69 -10.48
C TYR A 99 -8.89 1.51 -9.78
N VAL A 100 -9.69 0.56 -9.29
CA VAL A 100 -9.24 -0.62 -8.50
C VAL A 100 -9.88 -1.90 -8.99
N TYR A 101 -10.04 -2.03 -10.31
CA TYR A 101 -10.79 -3.10 -10.97
C TYR A 101 -10.42 -4.50 -10.45
N ASN A 102 -9.13 -4.83 -10.44
CA ASN A 102 -8.65 -6.16 -10.03
C ASN A 102 -8.90 -6.51 -8.56
N PHE A 103 -9.22 -5.53 -7.70
CA PHE A 103 -9.39 -5.71 -6.26
C PHE A 103 -10.64 -5.00 -5.71
N LYS A 104 -11.64 -4.76 -6.57
CA LYS A 104 -12.84 -3.98 -6.25
C LYS A 104 -13.54 -4.46 -4.98
N GLU A 105 -13.75 -5.76 -4.83
CA GLU A 105 -14.41 -6.33 -3.66
C GLU A 105 -13.60 -6.11 -2.38
N ILE A 106 -12.28 -6.33 -2.45
CA ILE A 106 -11.38 -6.14 -1.32
C ILE A 106 -11.40 -4.68 -0.87
N TYR A 107 -11.31 -3.72 -1.80
CA TYR A 107 -11.40 -2.30 -1.46
C TYR A 107 -12.77 -1.92 -0.89
N ASN A 108 -13.86 -2.51 -1.35
CA ASN A 108 -15.18 -2.29 -0.77
C ASN A 108 -15.24 -2.73 0.70
N ILE A 109 -14.68 -3.90 1.02
CA ILE A 109 -14.58 -4.40 2.40
C ILE A 109 -13.71 -3.47 3.25
N LEU A 110 -12.54 -3.09 2.74
CA LEU A 110 -11.61 -2.21 3.45
C LEU A 110 -12.20 -0.81 3.70
N ASN A 111 -12.93 -0.26 2.73
CA ASN A 111 -13.60 1.03 2.85
C ASN A 111 -14.74 0.98 3.89
N LYS A 112 -15.58 -0.06 3.88
CA LYS A 112 -16.64 -0.27 4.89
C LYS A 112 -16.06 -0.35 6.30
N LYS A 113 -14.89 -0.97 6.45
CA LYS A 113 -14.16 -1.08 7.74
C LYS A 113 -13.32 0.15 8.08
N LYS A 114 -13.35 1.22 7.26
CA LYS A 114 -12.55 2.45 7.43
C LYS A 114 -11.03 2.20 7.46
N ILE A 115 -10.56 1.09 6.93
CA ILE A 115 -9.14 0.73 6.76
C ILE A 115 -8.56 1.45 5.56
N SER A 116 -9.33 1.51 4.46
CA SER A 116 -8.95 2.28 3.28
C SER A 116 -9.86 3.48 3.07
N LYS A 117 -9.37 4.43 2.31
CA LYS A 117 -10.10 5.62 1.89
C LYS A 117 -9.86 5.89 0.42
N LYS A 118 -10.95 5.97 -0.35
CA LYS A 118 -10.92 6.41 -1.73
C LYS A 118 -10.61 7.90 -1.79
N VAL A 119 -9.65 8.28 -2.63
CA VAL A 119 -9.31 9.68 -2.93
C VAL A 119 -9.66 10.00 -4.39
N LYS A 120 -10.08 11.23 -4.64
CA LYS A 120 -10.54 11.65 -5.96
C LYS A 120 -9.38 12.06 -6.88
N ASN A 121 -8.34 12.66 -6.32
CA ASN A 121 -7.20 13.21 -7.04
C ASN A 121 -6.00 13.42 -6.11
N ILE A 122 -4.90 13.94 -6.67
CA ILE A 122 -3.65 14.19 -5.95
C ILE A 122 -3.84 15.22 -4.81
N LYS A 123 -4.67 16.26 -5.01
CA LYS A 123 -4.94 17.27 -3.96
C LYS A 123 -5.66 16.65 -2.77
N ASP A 124 -6.66 15.80 -3.02
CA ASP A 124 -7.37 15.08 -1.97
C ASP A 124 -6.44 14.09 -1.23
N LEU A 125 -5.59 13.34 -1.96
CA LEU A 125 -4.57 12.49 -1.36
C LEU A 125 -3.64 13.29 -0.44
N SER A 126 -3.07 14.38 -0.94
CA SER A 126 -2.15 15.24 -0.19
C SER A 126 -2.80 15.78 1.09
N SER A 127 -4.04 16.30 1.00
CA SER A 127 -4.77 16.82 2.15
C SER A 127 -5.00 15.74 3.23
N ASN A 128 -5.30 14.51 2.82
CA ASN A 128 -5.50 13.40 3.76
C ASN A 128 -4.17 12.97 4.40
N LEU A 129 -3.08 12.87 3.64
CA LEU A 129 -1.76 12.54 4.19
C LEU A 129 -1.30 13.60 5.20
N ILE A 130 -1.50 14.88 4.91
CA ILE A 130 -1.20 15.98 5.84
C ILE A 130 -1.99 15.85 7.16
N LYS A 131 -3.28 15.49 7.08
CA LYS A 131 -4.09 15.24 8.29
C LYS A 131 -3.54 14.07 9.10
N ASP A 132 -3.10 13.01 8.44
CA ASP A 132 -2.53 11.84 9.12
C ASP A 132 -1.20 12.17 9.82
N LEU A 133 -0.36 13.02 9.20
CA LEU A 133 0.90 13.46 9.80
C LEU A 133 0.68 14.25 11.09
N LYS A 134 -0.36 15.09 11.13
CA LYS A 134 -0.71 15.86 12.33
C LYS A 134 -1.29 15.01 13.47
N ASN A 135 -1.92 13.88 13.13
CA ASN A 135 -2.56 13.00 14.11
C ASN A 135 -1.62 11.84 14.49
N VAL A 136 -1.07 11.90 15.70
CA VAL A 136 -0.22 10.84 16.27
C VAL A 136 -1.09 9.66 16.75
N LYS A 137 -2.01 9.15 15.94
CA LYS A 137 -2.73 7.91 16.29
C LYS A 137 -1.83 6.71 16.10
N LYS A 138 -1.72 5.88 17.13
CA LYS A 138 -1.07 4.56 17.07
C LYS A 138 -1.70 3.72 15.95
N LYS A 139 -0.92 2.85 15.29
CA LYS A 139 -1.41 1.86 14.33
C LYS A 139 -2.67 1.18 14.89
N GLN A 140 -3.66 0.97 14.04
CA GLN A 140 -4.95 0.40 14.45
C GLN A 140 -4.83 -1.12 14.63
N ASN A 141 -4.28 -1.58 15.75
CA ASN A 141 -4.13 -3.02 16.05
C ASN A 141 -5.46 -3.81 16.06
N GLN A 142 -6.60 -3.13 16.29
CA GLN A 142 -7.92 -3.79 16.28
C GLN A 142 -8.40 -4.20 14.88
N ILE A 143 -7.89 -3.54 13.82
CA ILE A 143 -8.32 -3.79 12.44
C ILE A 143 -7.70 -5.08 11.91
N THR A 144 -6.49 -5.39 12.34
CA THR A 144 -5.75 -6.60 11.96
C THR A 144 -6.47 -7.89 12.39
N LYS A 145 -7.07 -7.91 13.58
CA LYS A 145 -7.83 -9.08 14.08
C LYS A 145 -9.07 -9.40 13.21
N GLY A 146 -9.85 -8.40 12.84
CA GLY A 146 -11.03 -8.58 12.00
C GLY A 146 -10.70 -9.03 10.57
N PHE A 147 -9.56 -8.61 10.03
CA PHE A 147 -9.12 -8.99 8.67
C PHE A 147 -8.55 -10.42 8.63
N ASN A 148 -7.81 -10.82 9.66
CA ASN A 148 -7.30 -12.18 9.80
C ASN A 148 -8.44 -13.20 9.95
N ASN A 149 -9.51 -12.85 10.66
CA ASN A 149 -10.70 -13.70 10.79
C ASN A 149 -11.44 -13.85 9.44
N LEU A 150 -11.49 -12.80 8.62
CA LEU A 150 -12.07 -12.89 7.28
C LEU A 150 -11.26 -13.84 6.37
N GLY A 151 -9.94 -13.70 6.36
CA GLY A 151 -9.06 -14.59 5.61
C GLY A 151 -9.18 -16.07 6.04
N LYS A 152 -9.28 -16.35 7.33
CA LYS A 152 -9.53 -17.70 7.85
C LYS A 152 -10.89 -18.26 7.40
N LYS A 153 -11.95 -17.47 7.46
CA LYS A 153 -13.29 -17.90 6.99
C LYS A 153 -13.29 -18.22 5.49
N THR A 154 -12.66 -17.37 4.66
CA THR A 154 -12.53 -17.62 3.22
C THR A 154 -11.75 -18.89 2.95
N LEU A 155 -10.62 -19.09 3.63
CA LEU A 155 -9.82 -20.31 3.48
C LEU A 155 -10.63 -21.58 3.85
N ILE A 156 -11.35 -21.57 4.98
CA ILE A 156 -12.18 -22.70 5.41
C ILE A 156 -13.28 -22.99 4.40
N ALA A 157 -13.95 -21.96 3.86
CA ALA A 157 -14.96 -22.11 2.83
C ALA A 157 -14.38 -22.73 1.56
N THR A 158 -13.26 -22.20 1.07
CA THR A 158 -12.57 -22.73 -0.13
C THR A 158 -12.13 -24.19 0.06
N MET A 159 -11.57 -24.53 1.23
CA MET A 159 -11.16 -25.91 1.54
C MET A 159 -12.38 -26.85 1.58
N LYS A 160 -13.51 -26.39 2.11
CA LYS A 160 -14.75 -27.17 2.10
C LYS A 160 -15.24 -27.43 0.67
N ASP A 161 -15.20 -26.42 -0.19
CA ASP A 161 -15.61 -26.57 -1.60
C ASP A 161 -14.68 -27.54 -2.36
N ILE A 162 -13.38 -27.45 -2.14
CA ILE A 162 -12.39 -28.39 -2.71
C ILE A 162 -12.66 -29.82 -2.25
N ASN A 163 -12.87 -30.02 -0.94
CA ASN A 163 -13.13 -31.35 -0.38
C ASN A 163 -14.44 -31.93 -0.93
N ASN A 164 -15.51 -31.12 -1.05
CA ASN A 164 -16.77 -31.56 -1.65
C ASN A 164 -16.58 -31.98 -3.11
N PHE A 165 -15.79 -31.21 -3.89
CA PHE A 165 -15.48 -31.56 -5.28
C PHE A 165 -14.75 -32.91 -5.37
N ILE A 166 -13.71 -33.10 -4.59
CA ILE A 166 -12.92 -34.37 -4.56
C ILE A 166 -13.80 -35.55 -4.12
N SER A 167 -14.70 -35.35 -3.14
CA SER A 167 -15.56 -36.44 -2.63
C SER A 167 -16.71 -36.81 -3.58
N ASN A 168 -17.03 -35.97 -4.56
CA ASN A 168 -18.05 -36.24 -5.56
C ASN A 168 -17.50 -36.87 -6.85
N GLU A 169 -16.17 -36.94 -7.00
CA GLU A 169 -15.50 -37.57 -8.15
C GLU A 169 -14.92 -38.96 -7.85
N ILE A 170 -15.09 -39.45 -6.62
CA ILE A 170 -14.72 -40.80 -6.16
C ILE A 170 -16.00 -41.61 -5.87
#